data_45c20831752cdb7ec0c397c7623fc115
#
_entry.id   45c20831752cdb7ec0c397c7623fc115
#
_cell.length_a   1.000
_cell.length_b   1.000
_cell.length_c   1.000
_cell.angle_alpha   90.00
_cell.angle_beta   90.00
_cell.angle_gamma   90.00
#
_symmetry.space_group_name_H-M   'P 1'
#
loop_
_entity.id
_entity.type
_entity.pdbx_description
1 polymer ?
#
loop_
_entity_poly.entity_id
_entity_poly.type
_entity_poly.pdbx_seq_one_letter_code
_entity_poly.pdbx_strand_id
1 'polypeptide(L)'
;LNIENNLIKNNNEIFLDKNKYGIIKGFDLIEDKDIYSQSFFSISNIKKSVRNMINEKVENFLNSPFDSINLGDISNSKIKDETFIYWGDEPVGKLKKGNSIYKPIADALNSEYLSSENKLLVSAKLQKWLDNEINETLHPLNKKLDENINSEIRAIAFNCFENFGNYPIEKFKDTLKTISQESKTQLSKLGIRIGAKYFFIPNLLKKKPLELSAILWKTFYQNSNDEFLPLPSNGRVSFISETKMPDNYWQSIGYINIKNFIFRIDVFEKVFFIARQKLKKGPFLESSDLMNPIGCNSSQLKDIMTFCGYEYLTISDEKKLYFLSKHRKETKKIKNKSLKKINKTNNLNKIKRDPNS
;
A
#
# COMPACT_ATOMS: atom_id res chain seq x y z
N LEU A 1 -11.62 59.40 1.12
CA LEU A 1 -10.50 58.73 1.80
C LEU A 1 -10.29 57.39 1.12
N ASN A 2 -9.21 57.31 0.30
CA ASN A 2 -8.86 56.11 -0.47
C ASN A 2 -8.33 55.03 0.48
N ILE A 3 -9.17 54.07 0.84
CA ILE A 3 -8.83 52.92 1.67
C ILE A 3 -7.96 51.91 0.89
N GLU A 4 -7.92 52.02 -0.46
CA GLU A 4 -7.05 51.18 -1.31
C GLU A 4 -5.54 51.36 -1.05
N ASN A 5 -5.12 52.46 -0.44
CA ASN A 5 -3.71 52.78 -0.21
C ASN A 5 -3.09 52.06 1.01
N ASN A 6 -3.89 51.42 1.85
CA ASN A 6 -3.40 50.77 3.08
C ASN A 6 -3.31 49.25 2.99
N LEU A 7 -3.74 48.66 1.86
CA LEU A 7 -3.70 47.23 1.63
C LEU A 7 -2.42 46.86 0.86
N ILE A 8 -1.45 46.31 1.56
CA ILE A 8 -0.17 45.87 0.98
C ILE A 8 -0.26 44.40 0.71
N LYS A 9 0.05 44.02 -0.53
CA LYS A 9 0.14 42.61 -0.98
C LYS A 9 1.61 42.25 -1.08
N ASN A 10 2.04 41.26 -0.34
CA ASN A 10 3.40 40.69 -0.45
C ASN A 10 3.30 39.16 -0.60
N ASN A 11 3.52 38.65 -1.80
CA ASN A 11 3.30 37.27 -2.17
C ASN A 11 1.88 36.79 -1.78
N ASN A 12 1.75 35.87 -0.82
CA ASN A 12 0.48 35.36 -0.32
C ASN A 12 0.01 36.02 0.97
N GLU A 13 0.75 37.03 1.46
CA GLU A 13 0.43 37.73 2.70
C GLU A 13 -0.38 39.00 2.44
N ILE A 14 -1.36 39.24 3.28
CA ILE A 14 -2.22 40.43 3.26
C ILE A 14 -1.94 41.24 4.50
N PHE A 15 -1.60 42.51 4.29
CA PHE A 15 -1.38 43.48 5.36
C PHE A 15 -2.43 44.58 5.26
N LEU A 16 -2.93 45.02 6.40
CA LEU A 16 -3.78 46.16 6.54
C LEU A 16 -3.16 47.12 7.57
N ASP A 17 -2.96 48.38 7.20
CA ASP A 17 -2.33 49.38 8.06
C ASP A 17 -0.99 48.93 8.66
N LYS A 18 -0.16 48.27 7.84
CA LYS A 18 1.12 47.66 8.21
C LYS A 18 1.02 46.43 9.13
N ASN A 19 -0.17 46.03 9.56
CA ASN A 19 -0.38 44.82 10.34
C ASN A 19 -0.74 43.65 9.42
N LYS A 20 -0.22 42.45 9.71
CA LYS A 20 -0.55 41.24 8.95
C LYS A 20 -2.00 40.89 9.24
N TYR A 21 -2.84 40.87 8.21
CA TYR A 21 -4.24 40.46 8.30
C TYR A 21 -4.42 38.96 8.13
N GLY A 22 -3.64 38.35 7.26
CA GLY A 22 -3.72 36.92 7.01
C GLY A 22 -2.83 36.45 5.86
N ILE A 23 -2.92 35.16 5.58
CA ILE A 23 -2.17 34.49 4.51
C ILE A 23 -3.14 33.72 3.62
N ILE A 24 -3.04 33.91 2.30
CA ILE A 24 -3.74 33.06 1.32
C ILE A 24 -3.01 31.72 1.20
N LYS A 25 -3.70 30.64 1.56
CA LYS A 25 -3.20 29.27 1.42
C LYS A 25 -4.20 28.47 0.58
N GLY A 26 -3.71 27.90 -0.54
CA GLY A 26 -4.59 27.34 -1.55
C GLY A 26 -5.54 28.43 -2.09
N PHE A 27 -6.83 28.20 -2.01
CA PHE A 27 -7.88 29.12 -2.42
C PHE A 27 -8.67 29.70 -1.23
N ASP A 28 -8.03 29.77 -0.06
CA ASP A 28 -8.65 30.28 1.15
C ASP A 28 -7.75 31.28 1.88
N LEU A 29 -8.34 32.12 2.71
CA LEU A 29 -7.65 33.08 3.58
C LEU A 29 -7.61 32.53 5.00
N ILE A 30 -6.41 32.37 5.53
CA ILE A 30 -6.19 32.10 6.95
C ILE A 30 -5.98 33.47 7.64
N GLU A 31 -7.00 33.90 8.37
CA GLU A 31 -6.96 35.15 9.11
C GLU A 31 -6.09 35.00 10.37
N ASP A 32 -5.33 36.07 10.69
CA ASP A 32 -4.57 36.16 11.92
C ASP A 32 -5.50 36.59 13.07
N LYS A 33 -5.56 35.82 14.13
CA LYS A 33 -6.57 35.94 15.20
C LYS A 33 -6.44 37.21 16.07
N ASP A 34 -5.36 37.93 15.93
CA ASP A 34 -5.07 39.08 16.82
C ASP A 34 -5.66 40.41 16.37
N ILE A 35 -6.52 40.45 15.35
CA ILE A 35 -7.02 41.71 14.75
C ILE A 35 -8.53 41.88 15.02
N TYR A 36 -8.91 42.12 16.26
CA TYR A 36 -10.33 42.28 16.65
C TYR A 36 -10.88 43.72 16.62
N SER A 37 -10.18 44.72 16.05
CA SER A 37 -10.60 46.16 16.19
C SER A 37 -10.85 46.90 14.89
N GLN A 38 -11.29 46.24 13.82
CA GLN A 38 -11.47 46.94 12.54
C GLN A 38 -12.94 47.25 12.21
N SER A 39 -13.17 48.41 11.60
CA SER A 39 -14.50 48.82 11.18
C SER A 39 -15.06 47.88 10.09
N PHE A 40 -16.36 47.67 10.11
CA PHE A 40 -17.10 46.80 9.16
C PHE A 40 -16.84 47.16 7.68
N PHE A 41 -16.52 48.40 7.41
CA PHE A 41 -16.25 48.92 6.05
C PHE A 41 -14.89 48.47 5.50
N SER A 42 -13.89 48.35 6.35
CA SER A 42 -12.56 47.80 5.96
C SER A 42 -12.61 46.30 5.65
N ILE A 43 -13.41 45.53 6.39
CA ILE A 43 -13.57 44.09 6.19
C ILE A 43 -14.19 43.78 4.82
N SER A 44 -15.21 44.53 4.39
CA SER A 44 -15.85 44.31 3.08
C SER A 44 -14.88 44.53 1.92
N ASN A 45 -14.04 45.56 1.98
CA ASN A 45 -13.03 45.85 0.96
C ASN A 45 -11.91 44.80 0.93
N ILE A 46 -11.51 44.33 2.11
CA ILE A 46 -10.53 43.23 2.22
C ILE A 46 -11.09 41.97 1.55
N LYS A 47 -12.32 41.54 1.89
CA LYS A 47 -12.97 40.36 1.29
C LYS A 47 -13.05 40.48 -0.24
N LYS A 48 -13.36 41.65 -0.78
CA LYS A 48 -13.37 41.91 -2.22
C LYS A 48 -11.98 41.75 -2.83
N SER A 49 -10.96 42.32 -2.19
CA SER A 49 -9.57 42.19 -2.66
C SER A 49 -9.06 40.77 -2.61
N VAL A 50 -9.36 40.03 -1.53
CA VAL A 50 -9.04 38.59 -1.38
C VAL A 50 -9.68 37.78 -2.49
N ARG A 51 -10.97 38.01 -2.78
CA ARG A 51 -11.65 37.29 -3.89
C ARG A 51 -10.97 37.55 -5.23
N ASN A 52 -10.54 38.76 -5.51
CA ASN A 52 -9.82 39.08 -6.75
C ASN A 52 -8.47 38.32 -6.82
N MET A 53 -7.72 38.32 -5.71
CA MET A 53 -6.46 37.54 -5.65
C MET A 53 -6.67 36.06 -5.82
N ILE A 54 -7.71 35.49 -5.20
CA ILE A 54 -8.05 34.06 -5.34
C ILE A 54 -8.49 33.74 -6.76
N ASN A 55 -9.27 34.62 -7.43
CA ASN A 55 -9.63 34.45 -8.83
C ASN A 55 -8.39 34.40 -9.74
N GLU A 56 -7.44 35.32 -9.57
CA GLU A 56 -6.17 35.31 -10.29
C GLU A 56 -5.37 34.03 -10.01
N LYS A 57 -5.34 33.60 -8.75
CA LYS A 57 -4.68 32.34 -8.33
C LYS A 57 -5.35 31.10 -8.94
N VAL A 58 -6.68 31.10 -9.06
CA VAL A 58 -7.43 30.04 -9.76
C VAL A 58 -7.06 30.01 -11.24
N GLU A 59 -7.00 31.15 -11.92
CA GLU A 59 -6.56 31.21 -13.32
C GLU A 59 -5.15 30.64 -13.49
N ASN A 60 -4.22 31.03 -12.62
CA ASN A 60 -2.85 30.50 -12.60
C ASN A 60 -2.85 28.98 -12.38
N PHE A 61 -3.65 28.48 -11.43
CA PHE A 61 -3.82 27.05 -11.21
C PHE A 61 -4.37 26.35 -12.45
N LEU A 62 -5.44 26.87 -13.06
CA LEU A 62 -6.05 26.27 -14.25
C LEU A 62 -5.08 26.17 -15.44
N ASN A 63 -4.13 27.09 -15.54
CA ASN A 63 -3.11 27.12 -16.57
C ASN A 63 -1.83 26.34 -16.19
N SER A 64 -1.68 25.91 -14.93
CA SER A 64 -0.50 25.18 -14.47
C SER A 64 -0.42 23.77 -15.03
N PRO A 65 0.80 23.18 -15.21
CA PRO A 65 0.95 21.81 -15.63
C PRO A 65 0.53 20.82 -14.54
N PHE A 66 0.19 19.60 -14.92
CA PHE A 66 -0.21 18.56 -13.96
C PHE A 66 0.93 18.14 -13.02
N ASP A 67 2.18 18.26 -13.43
CA ASP A 67 3.36 17.94 -12.60
C ASP A 67 3.47 18.81 -11.34
N SER A 68 2.80 19.95 -11.31
CA SER A 68 2.72 20.81 -10.12
C SER A 68 1.70 20.34 -9.08
N ILE A 69 0.89 19.33 -9.41
CA ILE A 69 -0.15 18.79 -8.55
C ILE A 69 0.32 17.44 -7.97
N ASN A 70 0.10 17.22 -6.68
CA ASN A 70 0.49 15.98 -6.02
C ASN A 70 -0.49 15.59 -4.91
N LEU A 71 -0.44 14.31 -4.52
CA LEU A 71 -1.07 13.85 -3.28
C LEU A 71 -0.13 14.14 -2.12
N GLY A 72 -0.69 14.52 -0.97
CA GLY A 72 0.09 14.70 0.24
C GLY A 72 0.79 13.42 0.69
N ASP A 73 1.88 13.58 1.42
CA ASP A 73 2.58 12.45 2.02
C ASP A 73 1.67 11.74 3.04
N ILE A 74 1.49 10.43 2.85
CA ILE A 74 0.67 9.60 3.72
C ILE A 74 1.48 8.78 4.73
N SER A 75 2.80 8.93 4.77
CA SER A 75 3.70 8.14 5.63
C SER A 75 3.36 8.29 7.12
N ASN A 76 2.86 9.45 7.53
CA ASN A 76 2.44 9.76 8.89
C ASN A 76 0.94 10.09 8.99
N SER A 77 0.15 9.66 8.00
CA SER A 77 -1.28 9.90 7.97
C SER A 77 -2.01 8.85 8.82
N LYS A 78 -2.98 9.30 9.61
CA LYS A 78 -3.90 8.39 10.29
C LYS A 78 -4.93 7.84 9.31
N ILE A 79 -5.50 6.68 9.64
CA ILE A 79 -6.48 6.02 8.78
C ILE A 79 -7.71 6.92 8.57
N LYS A 80 -8.13 7.64 9.62
CA LYS A 80 -9.28 8.55 9.58
C LYS A 80 -9.02 9.88 8.85
N ASP A 81 -7.76 10.29 8.66
CA ASP A 81 -7.44 11.60 8.10
C ASP A 81 -7.91 11.71 6.65
N GLU A 82 -8.37 12.87 6.27
CA GLU A 82 -8.66 13.18 4.87
C GLU A 82 -7.36 13.15 4.04
N THR A 83 -7.46 12.79 2.78
CA THR A 83 -6.33 12.85 1.84
C THR A 83 -6.46 14.10 1.01
N PHE A 84 -5.51 15.03 1.19
CA PHE A 84 -5.48 16.30 0.48
C PHE A 84 -4.72 16.20 -0.84
N ILE A 85 -5.12 17.05 -1.79
CA ILE A 85 -4.44 17.28 -3.05
C ILE A 85 -3.77 18.66 -2.94
N TYR A 86 -2.50 18.72 -3.33
CA TYR A 86 -1.66 19.91 -3.23
C TYR A 86 -1.31 20.46 -4.62
N TRP A 87 -1.21 21.75 -4.71
CA TRP A 87 -0.57 22.47 -5.81
C TRP A 87 0.71 23.13 -5.27
N GLY A 88 1.87 22.56 -5.66
CA GLY A 88 3.09 22.81 -4.90
C GLY A 88 2.94 22.32 -3.45
N ASP A 89 3.08 23.25 -2.50
CA ASP A 89 2.94 22.98 -1.06
C ASP A 89 1.58 23.41 -0.48
N GLU A 90 0.67 23.89 -1.32
CA GLU A 90 -0.60 24.42 -0.87
C GLU A 90 -1.74 23.44 -1.11
N PRO A 91 -2.58 23.14 -0.08
CA PRO A 91 -3.73 22.28 -0.25
C PRO A 91 -4.81 22.98 -1.07
N VAL A 92 -5.24 22.38 -2.18
CA VAL A 92 -6.24 22.92 -3.11
C VAL A 92 -7.48 22.05 -3.23
N GLY A 93 -7.38 20.77 -2.85
CA GLY A 93 -8.48 19.83 -2.94
C GLY A 93 -8.32 18.67 -1.97
N LYS A 94 -9.30 17.76 -1.98
CA LYS A 94 -9.29 16.53 -1.22
C LYS A 94 -9.94 15.38 -1.99
N LEU A 95 -9.55 14.16 -1.65
CA LEU A 95 -10.17 12.97 -2.17
C LEU A 95 -11.43 12.62 -1.39
N LYS A 96 -12.46 12.18 -2.11
CA LYS A 96 -13.69 11.63 -1.57
C LYS A 96 -13.95 10.24 -2.16
N LYS A 97 -14.72 9.44 -1.42
CA LYS A 97 -15.20 8.16 -1.92
C LYS A 97 -16.00 8.35 -3.21
N GLY A 98 -15.67 7.56 -4.22
CA GLY A 98 -16.38 7.50 -5.48
C GLY A 98 -17.17 6.19 -5.65
N ASN A 99 -17.61 5.91 -6.88
CA ASN A 99 -18.44 4.75 -7.19
C ASN A 99 -17.64 3.42 -7.11
N SER A 100 -16.33 3.46 -7.29
CA SER A 100 -15.46 2.31 -7.11
C SER A 100 -14.15 2.73 -6.47
N ILE A 101 -13.39 1.76 -5.98
CA ILE A 101 -12.09 2.00 -5.34
C ILE A 101 -11.08 2.66 -6.30
N TYR A 102 -11.19 2.40 -7.61
CA TYR A 102 -10.33 2.97 -8.64
C TYR A 102 -10.85 4.30 -9.21
N LYS A 103 -12.01 4.77 -8.77
CA LYS A 103 -12.66 6.00 -9.25
C LYS A 103 -13.03 6.91 -8.08
N PRO A 104 -12.05 7.39 -7.29
CA PRO A 104 -12.30 8.38 -6.26
C PRO A 104 -12.69 9.71 -6.89
N ILE A 105 -13.28 10.58 -6.10
CA ILE A 105 -13.68 11.92 -6.51
C ILE A 105 -12.67 12.90 -5.95
N ALA A 106 -12.12 13.78 -6.80
CA ALA A 106 -11.33 14.92 -6.42
C ALA A 106 -12.23 16.16 -6.32
N ASP A 107 -12.29 16.77 -5.14
CA ASP A 107 -13.11 17.94 -4.89
C ASP A 107 -12.25 19.10 -4.37
N ALA A 108 -12.48 20.31 -4.87
CA ALA A 108 -11.82 21.51 -4.38
C ALA A 108 -12.17 21.75 -2.91
N LEU A 109 -11.23 22.29 -2.13
CA LEU A 109 -11.50 22.70 -0.76
C LEU A 109 -12.55 23.81 -0.73
N ASN A 110 -13.41 23.77 0.28
CA ASN A 110 -14.41 24.82 0.47
C ASN A 110 -13.73 26.09 0.99
N SER A 111 -14.08 27.23 0.40
CA SER A 111 -13.69 28.55 0.84
C SER A 111 -14.83 29.53 0.59
N GLU A 112 -15.03 30.50 1.47
CA GLU A 112 -16.00 31.60 1.27
C GLU A 112 -15.55 32.57 0.15
N TYR A 113 -14.28 32.53 -0.23
CA TYR A 113 -13.68 33.37 -1.26
C TYR A 113 -13.71 32.72 -2.64
N LEU A 114 -13.94 31.42 -2.73
CA LEU A 114 -14.00 30.68 -3.98
C LEU A 114 -15.44 30.63 -4.50
N SER A 115 -15.69 31.21 -5.67
CA SER A 115 -17.02 31.18 -6.29
C SER A 115 -17.41 29.75 -6.66
N SER A 116 -18.72 29.48 -6.73
CA SER A 116 -19.23 28.15 -7.13
C SER A 116 -18.73 27.73 -8.50
N GLU A 117 -18.62 28.67 -9.45
CA GLU A 117 -18.08 28.43 -10.79
C GLU A 117 -16.61 28.03 -10.73
N ASN A 118 -15.78 28.80 -10.05
CA ASN A 118 -14.35 28.50 -9.87
C ASN A 118 -14.14 27.19 -9.14
N LYS A 119 -14.96 26.86 -8.14
CA LYS A 119 -14.91 25.59 -7.46
C LYS A 119 -15.15 24.42 -8.43
N LEU A 120 -16.11 24.53 -9.33
CA LEU A 120 -16.36 23.50 -10.35
C LEU A 120 -15.19 23.35 -11.32
N LEU A 121 -14.60 24.45 -11.78
CA LEU A 121 -13.44 24.44 -12.67
C LEU A 121 -12.21 23.80 -12.01
N VAL A 122 -11.93 24.17 -10.77
CA VAL A 122 -10.83 23.61 -9.97
C VAL A 122 -11.07 22.10 -9.77
N SER A 123 -12.27 21.70 -9.33
CA SER A 123 -12.60 20.28 -9.13
C SER A 123 -12.49 19.48 -10.43
N ALA A 124 -12.91 20.03 -11.56
CA ALA A 124 -12.78 19.36 -12.87
C ALA A 124 -11.30 19.14 -13.26
N LYS A 125 -10.44 20.15 -13.04
CA LYS A 125 -9.00 20.01 -13.27
C LYS A 125 -8.38 18.98 -12.35
N LEU A 126 -8.70 19.03 -11.05
CA LEU A 126 -8.20 18.07 -10.07
C LEU A 126 -8.64 16.62 -10.42
N GLN A 127 -9.90 16.45 -10.86
CA GLN A 127 -10.39 15.13 -11.28
C GLN A 127 -9.63 14.62 -12.51
N LYS A 128 -9.43 15.47 -13.50
CA LYS A 128 -8.68 15.10 -14.71
C LYS A 128 -7.24 14.71 -14.38
N TRP A 129 -6.59 15.46 -13.49
CA TRP A 129 -5.26 15.13 -13.00
C TRP A 129 -5.25 13.78 -12.28
N LEU A 130 -6.21 13.56 -11.37
CA LEU A 130 -6.31 12.32 -10.58
C LEU A 130 -6.52 11.10 -11.48
N ASP A 131 -7.41 11.20 -12.47
CA ASP A 131 -7.67 10.13 -13.43
C ASP A 131 -6.40 9.79 -14.22
N ASN A 132 -5.61 10.79 -14.63
CA ASN A 132 -4.33 10.57 -15.29
C ASN A 132 -3.32 9.90 -14.35
N GLU A 133 -3.18 10.38 -13.12
CA GLU A 133 -2.26 9.83 -12.12
C GLU A 133 -2.56 8.35 -11.81
N ILE A 134 -3.84 8.00 -11.66
CA ILE A 134 -4.29 6.61 -11.47
C ILE A 134 -3.99 5.78 -12.72
N ASN A 135 -4.31 6.29 -13.91
CA ASN A 135 -4.09 5.58 -15.16
C ASN A 135 -2.60 5.32 -15.45
N GLU A 136 -1.73 6.25 -15.16
CA GLU A 136 -0.28 6.11 -15.35
C GLU A 136 0.34 5.21 -14.28
N THR A 137 0.03 5.45 -13.02
CA THR A 137 0.64 4.74 -11.90
C THR A 137 0.16 3.28 -11.82
N LEU A 138 -1.14 3.06 -12.05
CA LEU A 138 -1.76 1.73 -12.04
C LEU A 138 -2.00 1.18 -13.47
N HIS A 139 -1.26 1.65 -14.48
CA HIS A 139 -1.41 1.22 -15.87
C HIS A 139 -1.44 -0.31 -16.07
N PRO A 140 -0.77 -1.15 -15.26
CA PRO A 140 -0.88 -2.59 -15.42
C PRO A 140 -2.29 -3.14 -15.19
N LEU A 141 -3.14 -2.42 -14.43
CA LEU A 141 -4.54 -2.82 -14.18
C LEU A 141 -5.47 -2.44 -15.35
N ASN A 142 -5.07 -1.49 -16.19
CA ASN A 142 -5.89 -0.94 -17.27
C ASN A 142 -5.61 -1.61 -18.62
N LYS A 143 -4.88 -2.72 -18.64
CA LYS A 143 -4.58 -3.44 -19.87
C LYS A 143 -5.85 -4.00 -20.50
N LYS A 144 -6.09 -3.62 -21.74
CA LYS A 144 -7.18 -4.18 -22.53
C LYS A 144 -6.93 -5.66 -22.79
N LEU A 145 -7.94 -6.46 -22.56
CA LEU A 145 -7.93 -7.88 -22.89
C LEU A 145 -8.35 -8.02 -24.36
N ASP A 146 -7.54 -8.73 -25.15
CA ASP A 146 -7.90 -9.03 -26.53
C ASP A 146 -9.22 -9.81 -26.58
N GLU A 147 -10.02 -9.58 -27.63
CA GLU A 147 -11.32 -10.25 -27.80
C GLU A 147 -11.19 -11.78 -27.89
N ASN A 148 -10.06 -12.26 -28.42
CA ASN A 148 -9.75 -13.68 -28.61
C ASN A 148 -9.09 -14.35 -27.39
N ILE A 149 -9.00 -13.66 -26.25
CA ILE A 149 -8.47 -14.26 -25.03
C ILE A 149 -9.46 -15.32 -24.51
N ASN A 150 -8.91 -16.50 -24.18
CA ASN A 150 -9.65 -17.59 -23.53
C ASN A 150 -10.39 -17.08 -22.28
N SER A 151 -11.63 -17.54 -22.09
CA SER A 151 -12.49 -17.14 -20.96
C SER A 151 -11.84 -17.36 -19.59
N GLU A 152 -11.05 -18.43 -19.44
CA GLU A 152 -10.32 -18.72 -18.20
C GLU A 152 -9.25 -17.66 -17.90
N ILE A 153 -8.47 -17.25 -18.92
CA ILE A 153 -7.48 -16.21 -18.81
C ILE A 153 -8.14 -14.87 -18.49
N ARG A 154 -9.27 -14.59 -19.15
CA ARG A 154 -10.06 -13.39 -18.90
C ARG A 154 -10.54 -13.34 -17.45
N ALA A 155 -11.02 -14.46 -16.91
CA ALA A 155 -11.46 -14.55 -15.51
C ALA A 155 -10.31 -14.32 -14.53
N ILE A 156 -9.13 -14.93 -14.76
CA ILE A 156 -7.94 -14.70 -13.93
C ILE A 156 -7.50 -13.23 -13.97
N ALA A 157 -7.39 -12.66 -15.18
CA ALA A 157 -6.95 -11.28 -15.38
C ALA A 157 -7.93 -10.29 -14.73
N PHE A 158 -9.25 -10.49 -14.93
CA PHE A 158 -10.28 -9.68 -14.31
C PHE A 158 -10.16 -9.68 -12.78
N ASN A 159 -10.05 -10.88 -12.16
CA ASN A 159 -9.90 -10.97 -10.71
C ASN A 159 -8.61 -10.31 -10.21
N CYS A 160 -7.51 -10.41 -10.94
CA CYS A 160 -6.27 -9.71 -10.59
C CYS A 160 -6.43 -8.19 -10.68
N PHE A 161 -7.05 -7.69 -11.75
CA PHE A 161 -7.20 -6.24 -11.97
C PHE A 161 -8.15 -5.61 -10.95
N GLU A 162 -9.25 -6.27 -10.60
CA GLU A 162 -10.18 -5.81 -9.57
C GLU A 162 -9.60 -5.86 -8.13
N ASN A 163 -8.48 -6.57 -7.92
CA ASN A 163 -7.86 -6.75 -6.61
C ASN A 163 -6.41 -6.23 -6.57
N PHE A 164 -6.15 -5.04 -7.11
CA PHE A 164 -4.82 -4.39 -7.09
C PHE A 164 -3.68 -5.27 -7.60
N GLY A 165 -3.98 -6.11 -8.58
CA GLY A 165 -2.99 -6.97 -9.23
C GLY A 165 -2.60 -8.22 -8.44
N ASN A 166 -3.31 -8.55 -7.38
CA ASN A 166 -3.04 -9.74 -6.56
C ASN A 166 -4.30 -10.57 -6.36
N TYR A 167 -4.20 -11.89 -6.58
CA TYR A 167 -5.35 -12.76 -6.34
C TYR A 167 -4.92 -14.17 -5.92
N PRO A 168 -5.60 -14.81 -4.93
CA PRO A 168 -5.29 -16.17 -4.51
C PRO A 168 -5.54 -17.18 -5.62
N ILE A 169 -4.58 -18.09 -5.85
CA ILE A 169 -4.68 -19.15 -6.85
C ILE A 169 -5.75 -20.19 -6.50
N GLU A 170 -6.12 -20.28 -5.23
CA GLU A 170 -6.99 -21.35 -4.71
C GLU A 170 -8.26 -21.55 -5.55
N LYS A 171 -8.89 -20.44 -5.96
CA LYS A 171 -10.11 -20.46 -6.80
C LYS A 171 -9.89 -20.91 -8.24
N PHE A 172 -8.66 -20.94 -8.71
CA PHE A 172 -8.27 -21.32 -10.07
C PHE A 172 -7.37 -22.56 -10.13
N LYS A 173 -7.29 -23.35 -9.04
CA LYS A 173 -6.42 -24.51 -8.97
C LYS A 173 -6.70 -25.53 -10.08
N ASP A 174 -7.95 -25.80 -10.37
CA ASP A 174 -8.32 -26.79 -11.38
C ASP A 174 -8.05 -26.23 -12.79
N THR A 175 -8.38 -24.98 -13.04
CA THR A 175 -8.03 -24.28 -14.27
C THR A 175 -6.51 -24.32 -14.51
N LEU A 176 -5.69 -24.09 -13.50
CA LEU A 176 -4.22 -24.11 -13.63
C LEU A 176 -3.63 -25.50 -13.93
N LYS A 177 -4.33 -26.58 -13.66
CA LYS A 177 -3.90 -27.94 -14.02
C LYS A 177 -4.03 -28.20 -15.53
N THR A 178 -5.02 -27.59 -16.16
CA THR A 178 -5.40 -27.78 -17.57
C THR A 178 -4.88 -26.67 -18.48
N ILE A 179 -4.45 -25.53 -17.91
CA ILE A 179 -4.05 -24.35 -18.65
C ILE A 179 -2.86 -24.62 -19.58
N SER A 180 -2.99 -24.23 -20.84
CA SER A 180 -1.96 -24.41 -21.86
C SER A 180 -0.75 -23.49 -21.60
N GLN A 181 0.39 -23.81 -22.23
CA GLN A 181 1.59 -22.96 -22.17
C GLN A 181 1.35 -21.59 -22.85
N GLU A 182 0.55 -21.58 -23.90
CA GLU A 182 0.14 -20.36 -24.60
C GLU A 182 -0.63 -19.44 -23.66
N SER A 183 -1.61 -19.97 -22.95
CA SER A 183 -2.39 -19.23 -21.95
C SER A 183 -1.52 -18.65 -20.84
N LYS A 184 -0.50 -19.37 -20.37
CA LYS A 184 0.49 -18.84 -19.40
C LYS A 184 1.30 -17.68 -19.97
N THR A 185 1.64 -17.79 -21.26
CA THR A 185 2.34 -16.70 -21.98
C THR A 185 1.45 -15.45 -22.12
N GLN A 186 0.15 -15.63 -22.37
CA GLN A 186 -0.82 -14.52 -22.42
C GLN A 186 -0.93 -13.81 -21.05
N LEU A 187 -1.03 -14.55 -19.94
CA LEU A 187 -1.00 -13.95 -18.58
C LEU A 187 0.29 -13.18 -18.34
N SER A 188 1.41 -13.72 -18.76
CA SER A 188 2.71 -13.04 -18.63
C SER A 188 2.77 -11.74 -19.45
N LYS A 189 2.21 -11.70 -20.67
CA LYS A 189 2.09 -10.47 -21.49
C LYS A 189 1.21 -9.42 -20.81
N LEU A 190 0.19 -9.82 -20.08
CA LEU A 190 -0.63 -8.94 -19.25
C LEU A 190 0.14 -8.43 -18.00
N GLY A 191 1.32 -8.98 -17.72
CA GLY A 191 2.14 -8.65 -16.56
C GLY A 191 1.81 -9.49 -15.32
N ILE A 192 0.89 -10.44 -15.43
CA ILE A 192 0.46 -11.31 -14.34
C ILE A 192 1.45 -12.48 -14.21
N ARG A 193 2.06 -12.62 -13.04
CA ARG A 193 2.87 -13.79 -12.69
C ARG A 193 2.03 -14.82 -11.95
N ILE A 194 2.21 -16.08 -12.32
CA ILE A 194 1.60 -17.20 -11.63
C ILE A 194 2.59 -17.67 -10.56
N GLY A 195 2.27 -17.38 -9.30
CA GLY A 195 3.02 -17.91 -8.17
C GLY A 195 2.57 -19.32 -7.78
N ALA A 196 2.86 -19.73 -6.57
CA ALA A 196 2.41 -21.02 -6.03
C ALA A 196 1.13 -20.88 -5.19
N LYS A 197 0.86 -19.71 -4.64
CA LYS A 197 -0.34 -19.37 -3.85
C LYS A 197 -1.11 -18.19 -4.41
N TYR A 198 -0.44 -17.28 -5.13
CA TYR A 198 -1.03 -16.05 -5.64
C TYR A 198 -0.68 -15.80 -7.09
N PHE A 199 -1.61 -15.22 -7.82
CA PHE A 199 -1.30 -14.41 -8.99
C PHE A 199 -0.86 -13.03 -8.50
N PHE A 200 0.11 -12.40 -9.15
CA PHE A 200 0.52 -11.04 -8.80
C PHE A 200 1.15 -10.29 -9.97
N ILE A 201 1.09 -8.96 -9.92
CA ILE A 201 1.70 -8.07 -10.90
C ILE A 201 2.88 -7.35 -10.25
N PRO A 202 4.15 -7.72 -10.57
CA PRO A 202 5.34 -7.17 -9.91
C PRO A 202 5.47 -5.65 -9.99
N ASN A 203 5.01 -5.03 -11.09
CA ASN A 203 5.11 -3.59 -11.26
C ASN A 203 4.28 -2.80 -10.24
N LEU A 204 3.21 -3.39 -9.71
CA LEU A 204 2.37 -2.76 -8.68
C LEU A 204 2.96 -2.84 -7.27
N LEU A 205 4.00 -3.65 -7.08
CA LEU A 205 4.73 -3.76 -5.81
C LEU A 205 5.81 -2.68 -5.62
N LYS A 206 5.96 -1.76 -6.58
CA LYS A 206 6.86 -0.60 -6.49
C LYS A 206 6.27 0.46 -5.56
N LYS A 207 7.11 1.37 -5.04
CA LYS A 207 6.72 2.39 -4.07
C LYS A 207 5.49 3.20 -4.49
N LYS A 208 5.56 3.86 -5.65
CA LYS A 208 4.49 4.78 -6.12
C LYS A 208 3.14 4.06 -6.32
N PRO A 209 3.02 2.92 -7.01
CA PRO A 209 1.77 2.16 -7.09
C PRO A 209 1.24 1.68 -5.74
N LEU A 210 2.13 1.25 -4.84
CA LEU A 210 1.77 0.79 -3.50
C LEU A 210 1.15 1.93 -2.67
N GLU A 211 1.79 3.10 -2.63
CA GLU A 211 1.30 4.27 -1.91
C GLU A 211 -0.06 4.73 -2.47
N LEU A 212 -0.18 4.81 -3.80
CA LEU A 212 -1.47 5.14 -4.42
C LEU A 212 -2.56 4.12 -4.08
N SER A 213 -2.24 2.82 -4.10
CA SER A 213 -3.20 1.77 -3.72
C SER A 213 -3.67 1.92 -2.27
N ALA A 214 -2.77 2.27 -1.35
CA ALA A 214 -3.11 2.55 0.04
C ALA A 214 -4.02 3.77 0.18
N ILE A 215 -3.75 4.84 -0.57
CA ILE A 215 -4.59 6.05 -0.64
C ILE A 215 -5.99 5.71 -1.15
N LEU A 216 -6.08 4.97 -2.24
CA LEU A 216 -7.36 4.56 -2.83
C LEU A 216 -8.17 3.70 -1.87
N TRP A 217 -7.51 2.75 -1.20
CA TRP A 217 -8.15 1.91 -0.19
C TRP A 217 -8.68 2.74 0.97
N LYS A 218 -7.84 3.61 1.55
CA LYS A 218 -8.20 4.52 2.65
C LYS A 218 -9.40 5.40 2.28
N THR A 219 -9.35 6.03 1.11
CA THR A 219 -10.41 6.93 0.61
C THR A 219 -11.73 6.20 0.40
N PHE A 220 -11.69 4.97 -0.10
CA PHE A 220 -12.88 4.19 -0.41
C PHE A 220 -13.57 3.65 0.85
N TYR A 221 -12.81 3.10 1.80
CA TYR A 221 -13.36 2.48 2.99
C TYR A 221 -13.68 3.46 4.13
N GLN A 222 -13.11 4.67 4.12
CA GLN A 222 -13.40 5.77 5.06
C GLN A 222 -13.52 5.28 6.52
N ASN A 223 -12.48 4.64 7.03
CA ASN A 223 -12.48 4.10 8.38
C ASN A 223 -12.22 5.22 9.41
N SER A 224 -12.95 5.21 10.54
CA SER A 224 -12.79 6.18 11.63
C SER A 224 -11.64 5.87 12.60
N ASN A 225 -10.80 4.88 12.30
CA ASN A 225 -9.68 4.46 13.15
C ASN A 225 -8.62 5.58 13.25
N ASP A 226 -8.22 5.92 14.48
CA ASP A 226 -7.24 6.95 14.82
C ASP A 226 -5.78 6.47 14.75
N GLU A 227 -5.55 5.21 14.41
CA GLU A 227 -4.21 4.65 14.25
C GLU A 227 -3.56 5.12 12.93
N PHE A 228 -2.22 5.11 12.90
CA PHE A 228 -1.48 5.42 11.69
C PHE A 228 -1.69 4.35 10.62
N LEU A 229 -1.77 4.80 9.35
CA LEU A 229 -1.86 3.90 8.22
C LEU A 229 -0.52 3.14 8.08
N PRO A 230 -0.50 1.81 8.25
CA PRO A 230 0.76 1.07 8.23
C PRO A 230 1.26 0.90 6.80
N LEU A 231 2.31 1.63 6.46
CA LEU A 231 2.98 1.54 5.16
C LEU A 231 4.40 0.98 5.33
N PRO A 232 4.85 0.12 4.41
CA PRO A 232 6.24 -0.32 4.43
C PRO A 232 7.15 0.85 4.09
N SER A 233 8.20 1.04 4.89
CA SER A 233 9.27 1.97 4.51
C SER A 233 9.90 1.52 3.18
N ASN A 234 10.45 2.48 2.41
CA ASN A 234 10.96 2.25 1.06
C ASN A 234 11.88 1.01 0.98
N GLY A 235 11.52 0.08 0.09
CA GLY A 235 12.29 -1.16 -0.14
C GLY A 235 12.10 -2.26 0.93
N ARG A 236 11.35 -2.03 1.98
CA ARG A 236 11.14 -3.00 3.05
C ARG A 236 10.24 -4.14 2.58
N VAL A 237 10.78 -5.36 2.65
CA VAL A 237 10.05 -6.56 2.20
C VAL A 237 9.18 -7.18 3.28
N SER A 238 9.47 -6.91 4.56
CA SER A 238 8.71 -7.39 5.70
C SER A 238 8.81 -6.46 6.91
N PHE A 239 7.80 -6.45 7.76
CA PHE A 239 7.76 -5.70 9.01
C PHE A 239 6.69 -6.27 9.95
N ILE A 240 6.71 -5.85 11.20
CA ILE A 240 5.64 -6.15 12.16
C ILE A 240 4.72 -4.94 12.21
N SER A 241 3.41 -5.15 12.12
CA SER A 241 2.41 -4.10 12.28
C SER A 241 1.64 -4.32 13.58
N GLU A 242 1.58 -3.28 14.41
CA GLU A 242 0.73 -3.25 15.60
C GLU A 242 -0.70 -2.86 15.24
N THR A 243 -0.86 -2.06 14.18
CA THR A 243 -2.17 -1.65 13.66
C THR A 243 -2.87 -2.85 13.01
N LYS A 244 -4.08 -3.13 13.48
CA LYS A 244 -4.93 -4.19 12.91
C LYS A 244 -5.63 -3.70 11.67
N MET A 245 -5.14 -4.12 10.51
CA MET A 245 -5.76 -3.86 9.22
C MET A 245 -6.42 -5.12 8.68
N PRO A 246 -7.54 -4.99 7.94
CA PRO A 246 -8.19 -6.11 7.27
C PRO A 246 -7.32 -6.65 6.13
N ASP A 247 -7.50 -7.94 5.79
CA ASP A 247 -6.69 -8.61 4.76
C ASP A 247 -6.78 -7.93 3.38
N ASN A 248 -7.92 -7.33 3.04
CA ASN A 248 -8.08 -6.61 1.79
C ASN A 248 -7.21 -5.34 1.71
N TYR A 249 -6.86 -4.72 2.85
CA TYR A 249 -5.87 -3.65 2.88
C TYR A 249 -4.48 -4.17 2.50
N TRP A 250 -4.03 -5.22 3.18
CA TRP A 250 -2.71 -5.81 2.88
C TRP A 250 -2.64 -6.29 1.44
N GLN A 251 -3.72 -6.90 0.97
CA GLN A 251 -3.82 -7.32 -0.43
C GLN A 251 -3.72 -6.12 -1.38
N SER A 252 -4.37 -4.98 -1.08
CA SER A 252 -4.33 -3.80 -1.96
C SER A 252 -2.94 -3.24 -2.17
N ILE A 253 -2.07 -3.34 -1.16
CA ILE A 253 -0.66 -2.90 -1.25
C ILE A 253 0.32 -4.03 -1.61
N GLY A 254 -0.17 -5.23 -1.93
CA GLY A 254 0.65 -6.36 -2.36
C GLY A 254 1.42 -7.06 -1.24
N TYR A 255 0.87 -7.06 -0.03
CA TYR A 255 1.43 -7.72 1.15
C TYR A 255 0.49 -8.79 1.69
N ILE A 256 1.03 -9.67 2.51
CA ILE A 256 0.33 -10.75 3.21
C ILE A 256 0.55 -10.55 4.70
N ASN A 257 -0.51 -10.72 5.49
CA ASN A 257 -0.46 -10.69 6.95
C ASN A 257 -0.57 -12.10 7.52
N ILE A 258 0.41 -12.51 8.31
CA ILE A 258 0.34 -13.71 9.14
C ILE A 258 0.71 -13.35 10.56
N LYS A 259 -0.27 -13.29 11.46
CA LYS A 259 -0.08 -12.98 12.89
C LYS A 259 0.74 -11.69 13.12
N ASN A 260 0.32 -10.60 12.46
CA ASN A 260 0.96 -9.28 12.52
C ASN A 260 2.38 -9.21 11.90
N PHE A 261 2.89 -10.30 11.35
CA PHE A 261 4.07 -10.27 10.50
C PHE A 261 3.63 -10.07 9.06
N ILE A 262 4.00 -8.94 8.51
CA ILE A 262 3.60 -8.44 7.20
C ILE A 262 4.76 -8.63 6.24
N PHE A 263 4.54 -9.21 5.07
CA PHE A 263 5.59 -9.41 4.07
C PHE A 263 5.06 -9.37 2.65
N ARG A 264 5.92 -8.95 1.74
CA ARG A 264 5.56 -8.71 0.34
C ARG A 264 5.33 -10.03 -0.41
N ILE A 265 4.32 -10.05 -1.25
CA ILE A 265 3.80 -11.25 -1.92
C ILE A 265 4.84 -11.93 -2.83
N ASP A 266 5.67 -11.18 -3.54
CA ASP A 266 6.70 -11.74 -4.44
C ASP A 266 7.81 -12.48 -3.67
N VAL A 267 8.18 -11.97 -2.50
CA VAL A 267 9.16 -12.60 -1.63
C VAL A 267 8.59 -13.86 -0.96
N PHE A 268 7.32 -13.79 -0.55
CA PHE A 268 6.60 -14.98 -0.08
C PHE A 268 6.59 -16.10 -1.12
N GLU A 269 6.22 -15.76 -2.37
CA GLU A 269 6.17 -16.75 -3.45
C GLU A 269 7.55 -17.38 -3.74
N LYS A 270 8.63 -16.58 -3.64
CA LYS A 270 10.00 -17.08 -3.75
C LYS A 270 10.32 -18.11 -2.65
N VAL A 271 10.01 -17.78 -1.40
CA VAL A 271 10.27 -18.67 -0.25
C VAL A 271 9.41 -19.93 -0.35
N PHE A 272 8.14 -19.78 -0.70
CA PHE A 272 7.26 -20.93 -0.89
C PHE A 272 7.72 -21.84 -2.05
N PHE A 273 8.24 -21.27 -3.12
CA PHE A 273 8.86 -22.04 -4.20
C PHE A 273 10.06 -22.84 -3.70
N ILE A 274 10.97 -22.24 -2.91
CA ILE A 274 12.12 -22.93 -2.31
C ILE A 274 11.64 -24.09 -1.42
N ALA A 275 10.65 -23.84 -0.55
CA ALA A 275 10.07 -24.87 0.30
C ALA A 275 9.51 -26.05 -0.51
N ARG A 276 8.81 -25.79 -1.61
CA ARG A 276 8.32 -26.85 -2.52
C ARG A 276 9.44 -27.64 -3.19
N GLN A 277 10.55 -26.99 -3.59
CA GLN A 277 11.70 -27.71 -4.16
C GLN A 277 12.39 -28.61 -3.11
N LYS A 278 12.53 -28.12 -1.87
CA LYS A 278 13.04 -28.94 -0.76
C LYS A 278 12.16 -30.16 -0.51
N LEU A 279 10.84 -29.96 -0.47
CA LEU A 279 9.87 -31.03 -0.23
C LEU A 279 9.90 -32.14 -1.29
N LYS A 280 10.28 -31.85 -2.54
CA LYS A 280 10.45 -32.88 -3.58
C LYS A 280 11.51 -33.94 -3.19
N LYS A 281 12.48 -33.53 -2.37
CA LYS A 281 13.53 -34.40 -1.83
C LYS A 281 13.13 -35.07 -0.50
N GLY A 282 11.94 -34.77 0.02
CA GLY A 282 11.42 -35.28 1.30
C GLY A 282 11.23 -34.18 2.35
N PRO A 283 10.94 -34.54 3.60
CA PRO A 283 10.88 -33.61 4.72
C PRO A 283 12.17 -32.80 4.86
N PHE A 284 12.08 -31.52 5.13
CA PHE A 284 13.21 -30.60 5.14
C PHE A 284 13.30 -29.78 6.42
N LEU A 285 14.52 -29.45 6.83
CA LEU A 285 14.78 -28.59 7.98
C LEU A 285 14.63 -27.12 7.63
N GLU A 286 14.32 -26.33 8.65
CA GLU A 286 14.44 -24.86 8.52
C GLU A 286 15.87 -24.48 8.16
N SER A 287 16.00 -23.44 7.36
CA SER A 287 17.28 -23.02 6.79
C SER A 287 17.27 -21.54 6.42
N SER A 288 18.46 -20.95 6.35
CA SER A 288 18.64 -19.53 6.06
C SER A 288 18.08 -19.10 4.71
N ASP A 289 18.07 -19.96 3.71
CA ASP A 289 17.49 -19.67 2.39
C ASP A 289 15.95 -19.53 2.41
N LEU A 290 15.28 -20.05 3.45
CA LEU A 290 13.86 -19.82 3.70
C LEU A 290 13.61 -18.57 4.55
N MET A 291 14.50 -18.24 5.48
CA MET A 291 14.32 -17.13 6.43
C MET A 291 14.83 -15.79 5.90
N ASN A 292 16.03 -15.76 5.32
CA ASN A 292 16.70 -14.55 4.91
C ASN A 292 15.91 -13.70 3.87
N PRO A 293 15.27 -14.28 2.84
CA PRO A 293 14.55 -13.47 1.86
C PRO A 293 13.40 -12.67 2.46
N ILE A 294 12.73 -13.20 3.49
CA ILE A 294 11.63 -12.52 4.20
C ILE A 294 12.17 -11.75 5.41
N GLY A 295 13.35 -12.08 5.92
CA GLY A 295 13.88 -11.52 7.16
C GLY A 295 13.11 -11.99 8.40
N CYS A 296 12.68 -13.25 8.41
CA CYS A 296 11.92 -13.85 9.51
C CYS A 296 12.77 -14.69 10.44
N ASN A 297 12.34 -14.82 11.69
CA ASN A 297 12.91 -15.78 12.65
C ASN A 297 12.23 -17.16 12.51
N SER A 298 12.73 -18.15 13.25
CA SER A 298 12.21 -19.52 13.24
C SER A 298 10.72 -19.61 13.64
N SER A 299 10.25 -18.79 14.58
CA SER A 299 8.84 -18.75 14.98
C SER A 299 7.94 -18.21 13.87
N GLN A 300 8.35 -17.11 13.23
CA GLN A 300 7.63 -16.52 12.11
C GLN A 300 7.65 -17.45 10.88
N LEU A 301 8.78 -18.10 10.60
CA LEU A 301 8.85 -19.10 9.52
C LEU A 301 7.88 -20.26 9.79
N LYS A 302 7.77 -20.72 11.03
CA LYS A 302 6.79 -21.76 11.41
C LYS A 302 5.37 -21.33 11.04
N ASP A 303 4.99 -20.10 11.38
CA ASP A 303 3.65 -19.60 11.10
C ASP A 303 3.39 -19.48 9.59
N ILE A 304 4.40 -19.02 8.82
CA ILE A 304 4.36 -18.97 7.36
C ILE A 304 4.20 -20.38 6.76
N MET A 305 5.00 -21.35 7.22
CA MET A 305 4.92 -22.72 6.71
C MET A 305 3.59 -23.39 7.05
N THR A 306 3.06 -23.15 8.24
CA THR A 306 1.73 -23.63 8.64
C THR A 306 0.64 -23.02 7.75
N PHE A 307 0.69 -21.73 7.48
CA PHE A 307 -0.20 -21.06 6.52
C PHE A 307 -0.12 -21.68 5.12
N CYS A 308 1.08 -22.11 4.70
CA CYS A 308 1.29 -22.82 3.45
C CYS A 308 0.77 -24.26 3.46
N GLY A 309 0.32 -24.78 4.61
CA GLY A 309 -0.20 -26.15 4.76
C GLY A 309 0.86 -27.18 5.12
N TYR A 310 2.04 -26.75 5.58
CA TYR A 310 3.06 -27.66 6.11
C TYR A 310 2.78 -27.98 7.58
N GLU A 311 3.01 -29.23 7.97
CA GLU A 311 3.17 -29.64 9.35
C GLU A 311 4.65 -29.56 9.74
N TYR A 312 4.94 -29.52 11.05
CA TYR A 312 6.30 -29.51 11.55
C TYR A 312 6.49 -30.41 12.77
N LEU A 313 7.73 -30.85 12.98
CA LEU A 313 8.20 -31.51 14.19
C LEU A 313 9.44 -30.76 14.69
N THR A 314 9.50 -30.48 15.99
CA THR A 314 10.73 -29.98 16.62
C THR A 314 11.69 -31.13 16.84
N ILE A 315 12.94 -30.98 16.39
CA ILE A 315 14.04 -31.91 16.56
C ILE A 315 15.00 -31.28 17.58
N SER A 316 16.10 -31.97 17.92
CA SER A 316 17.20 -31.46 18.74
C SER A 316 17.63 -30.05 18.27
N ASP A 317 18.04 -29.20 19.22
CA ASP A 317 18.45 -27.82 19.02
C ASP A 317 17.31 -26.88 18.55
N GLU A 318 16.06 -27.17 18.91
CA GLU A 318 14.86 -26.38 18.58
C GLU A 318 14.58 -26.23 17.09
N LYS A 319 15.35 -26.86 16.20
CA LYS A 319 15.16 -26.81 14.76
C LYS A 319 13.88 -27.52 14.33
N LYS A 320 13.16 -26.93 13.39
CA LYS A 320 11.89 -27.46 12.90
C LYS A 320 12.08 -28.22 11.59
N LEU A 321 11.52 -29.43 11.54
CA LEU A 321 11.41 -30.26 10.34
C LEU A 321 10.02 -30.08 9.74
N TYR A 322 9.94 -29.59 8.50
CA TYR A 322 8.71 -29.36 7.78
C TYR A 322 8.38 -30.48 6.80
N PHE A 323 7.08 -30.82 6.71
CA PHE A 323 6.56 -31.86 5.83
C PHE A 323 5.08 -31.68 5.52
N LEU A 324 4.53 -32.41 4.56
CA LEU A 324 3.09 -32.55 4.37
C LEU A 324 2.55 -33.80 5.05
N SER A 325 1.26 -33.81 5.38
CA SER A 325 0.58 -34.94 6.08
C SER A 325 0.88 -36.31 5.46
N LYS A 326 0.99 -36.38 4.14
CA LYS A 326 1.35 -37.64 3.42
C LYS A 326 2.73 -38.20 3.79
N HIS A 327 3.67 -37.36 4.29
CA HIS A 327 5.02 -37.77 4.68
C HIS A 327 5.15 -38.04 6.18
N ARG A 328 4.07 -38.04 6.94
CA ARG A 328 4.06 -38.15 8.41
C ARG A 328 4.71 -39.43 8.94
N LYS A 329 4.62 -40.55 8.19
CA LYS A 329 5.27 -41.82 8.55
C LYS A 329 6.79 -41.74 8.43
N GLU A 330 7.29 -41.06 7.39
CA GLU A 330 8.74 -40.90 7.15
C GLU A 330 9.37 -40.00 8.21
N THR A 331 8.67 -38.90 8.59
CA THR A 331 9.14 -37.96 9.61
C THR A 331 9.28 -38.58 10.99
N LYS A 332 8.37 -39.49 11.39
CA LYS A 332 8.50 -40.23 12.64
C LYS A 332 9.75 -41.10 12.67
N LYS A 333 10.14 -41.72 11.53
CA LYS A 333 11.39 -42.51 11.43
C LYS A 333 12.64 -41.61 11.56
N ILE A 334 12.61 -40.40 11.00
CA ILE A 334 13.71 -39.43 11.09
C ILE A 334 13.89 -38.98 12.53
N LYS A 335 12.79 -38.60 13.23
CA LYS A 335 12.83 -38.21 14.65
C LYS A 335 13.42 -39.30 15.52
N ASN A 336 13.01 -40.55 15.33
CA ASN A 336 13.52 -41.69 16.10
C ASN A 336 15.00 -41.99 15.84
N LYS A 337 15.49 -41.76 14.60
CA LYS A 337 16.92 -41.89 14.27
C LYS A 337 17.76 -40.78 14.90
N SER A 338 17.27 -39.52 14.91
CA SER A 338 17.97 -38.39 15.53
C SER A 338 18.07 -38.57 17.06
N LEU A 339 16.97 -38.99 17.71
CA LEU A 339 16.97 -39.26 19.15
C LEU A 339 17.95 -40.39 19.52
N LYS A 340 18.02 -41.45 18.72
CA LYS A 340 18.99 -42.56 18.92
C LYS A 340 20.45 -42.07 18.77
N LYS A 341 20.71 -41.13 17.87
CA LYS A 341 22.06 -40.58 17.66
C LYS A 341 22.50 -39.70 18.86
N ILE A 342 21.57 -38.89 19.40
CA ILE A 342 21.83 -38.04 20.57
C ILE A 342 22.08 -38.89 21.83
N ASN A 343 21.27 -39.92 22.05
CA ASN A 343 21.47 -40.83 23.18
C ASN A 343 22.78 -41.57 23.08
N LYS A 344 23.25 -41.91 21.87
CA LYS A 344 24.54 -42.53 21.65
C LYS A 344 25.72 -41.60 21.93
N THR A 345 25.59 -40.31 21.55
CA THR A 345 26.61 -39.25 21.82
C THR A 345 26.68 -38.93 23.29
N ASN A 346 25.53 -38.81 23.98
CA ASN A 346 25.46 -38.55 25.41
C ASN A 346 26.03 -39.74 26.25
N ASN A 347 25.83 -40.95 25.81
CA ASN A 347 26.44 -42.13 26.46
C ASN A 347 27.97 -42.21 26.24
N LEU A 348 28.47 -41.83 25.04
CA LEU A 348 29.89 -41.74 24.77
C LEU A 348 30.58 -40.59 25.57
N ASN A 349 29.88 -39.48 25.81
CA ASN A 349 30.37 -38.37 26.63
C ASN A 349 30.31 -38.69 28.15
N LYS A 350 29.41 -39.54 28.61
CA LYS A 350 29.41 -40.06 30.00
C LYS A 350 30.55 -41.02 30.25
N ILE A 351 30.90 -41.89 29.30
CA ILE A 351 32.02 -42.85 29.39
C ILE A 351 33.36 -42.11 29.36
N LYS A 352 33.47 -40.93 28.76
CA LYS A 352 34.69 -40.13 28.72
C LYS A 352 34.89 -39.21 29.94
N ARG A 353 33.93 -39.13 30.87
CA ARG A 353 33.99 -38.27 32.08
C ARG A 353 34.25 -39.01 33.39
N ASP A 354 34.59 -40.28 33.33
CA ASP A 354 35.11 -41.06 34.46
C ASP A 354 36.61 -41.30 34.29
N PRO A 355 37.48 -40.37 34.67
CA PRO A 355 38.88 -40.67 34.86
C PRO A 355 39.08 -40.85 36.35
N ASN A 356 38.74 -41.98 36.92
CA ASN A 356 39.34 -42.55 38.12
C ASN A 356 38.48 -43.62 38.70
N SER A 357 38.74 -44.76 38.33
CA SER A 357 38.68 -45.94 39.19
C SER A 357 39.90 -46.76 38.90
#